data_5874d8890a94a086efe281562bba1ebb
#
_entry.id   5874d8890a94a086efe281562bba1ebb
#
_cell.length_a   1.000
_cell.length_b   1.000
_cell.length_c   1.000
_cell.angle_alpha   90.00
_cell.angle_beta   90.00
_cell.angle_gamma   90.00
#
_symmetry.space_group_name_H-M   'P 1'
#
loop_
_entity.id
_entity.type
_entity.pdbx_description
1 polymer ?
#
loop_
_entity_poly.entity_id
_entity_poly.type
_entity_poly.pdbx_seq_one_letter_code
_entity_poly.pdbx_strand_id
1 'polypeptide(L)'
;MSGRDKLDFTKAPAIPFAPVQYDRGAVDTTHNILRQYFNTLDNVTGQLLSNGGGRFLTFPHISARDETDQYATATDTATKVLWDTLESGLDFTLNPNSTATPNDTGVYKIDYSLQCFNTATQIHEVYVWLEVDGVNVPGSGSVFSVPSSHGGIDGALVAYSSVTFTVTGGDDVALYWATNLAATSGGGTGVYLHASPAQVSPFAMPSIPSAIGSIVFVSGVVA
;
A
#
# COMPACT_ATOMS: atom_id res chain seq x y z
N MET A 1 -14.84 17.62 3.50
CA MET A 1 -14.61 16.20 3.18
C MET A 1 -15.69 15.80 2.21
N SER A 2 -15.34 15.64 0.95
CA SER A 2 -16.25 15.21 -0.11
C SER A 2 -16.60 13.75 0.15
N GLY A 3 -17.91 13.46 0.26
CA GLY A 3 -18.39 12.09 0.31
C GLY A 3 -17.90 11.34 -0.92
N ARG A 4 -17.38 10.15 -0.72
CA ARG A 4 -16.99 9.24 -1.81
C ARG A 4 -18.20 9.01 -2.69
N ASP A 5 -18.09 9.32 -3.96
CA ASP A 5 -18.98 8.77 -4.97
C ASP A 5 -18.64 7.28 -5.11
N LYS A 6 -19.11 6.47 -4.13
CA LYS A 6 -19.19 5.03 -4.34
C LYS A 6 -20.05 4.85 -5.59
N LEU A 7 -19.61 4.01 -6.52
CA LEU A 7 -20.47 3.49 -7.57
C LEU A 7 -21.64 2.80 -6.89
N ASP A 8 -22.70 3.56 -6.64
CA ASP A 8 -23.92 3.01 -6.06
C ASP A 8 -24.50 2.00 -7.05
N PHE A 9 -24.77 0.82 -6.53
CA PHE A 9 -25.38 -0.26 -7.29
C PHE A 9 -26.72 0.26 -7.84
N THR A 10 -26.78 0.50 -9.15
CA THR A 10 -27.99 1.01 -9.79
C THR A 10 -29.04 -0.09 -9.79
N LYS A 11 -29.94 -0.06 -8.83
CA LYS A 11 -31.03 -1.02 -8.72
C LYS A 11 -32.05 -0.77 -9.84
N ALA A 12 -32.47 -1.85 -10.50
CA ALA A 12 -33.53 -1.77 -11.49
C ALA A 12 -34.79 -1.11 -10.89
N PRO A 13 -35.42 -0.14 -11.58
CA PRO A 13 -36.60 0.54 -11.09
C PRO A 13 -37.78 -0.41 -11.01
N ALA A 14 -38.65 -0.20 -10.03
CA ALA A 14 -39.98 -0.85 -10.04
C ALA A 14 -40.83 -0.22 -11.14
N ILE A 15 -41.09 -0.97 -12.19
CA ILE A 15 -41.95 -0.53 -13.28
C ILE A 15 -43.42 -0.82 -12.88
N PRO A 16 -44.33 0.15 -12.96
CA PRO A 16 -45.73 -0.06 -12.67
C PRO A 16 -46.34 -1.13 -13.58
N PHE A 17 -47.32 -1.90 -13.08
CA PHE A 17 -48.09 -2.81 -13.91
C PHE A 17 -48.87 -2.02 -14.96
N ALA A 18 -49.02 -2.60 -16.16
CA ALA A 18 -49.80 -2.01 -17.21
C ALA A 18 -51.29 -1.88 -16.77
N PRO A 19 -51.93 -0.73 -16.95
CA PRO A 19 -53.34 -0.57 -16.66
C PRO A 19 -54.21 -1.42 -17.60
N VAL A 20 -55.39 -1.84 -17.12
CA VAL A 20 -56.32 -2.68 -17.90
C VAL A 20 -56.82 -1.96 -19.15
N GLN A 21 -56.87 -0.65 -19.11
CA GLN A 21 -57.21 0.21 -20.27
C GLN A 21 -56.03 1.14 -20.56
N TYR A 22 -55.88 1.56 -21.83
CA TYR A 22 -54.87 2.49 -22.24
C TYR A 22 -54.95 3.78 -21.42
N ASP A 23 -53.91 4.08 -20.71
CA ASP A 23 -53.71 5.33 -19.96
C ASP A 23 -52.39 5.98 -20.39
N ARG A 24 -52.51 7.12 -21.08
CA ARG A 24 -51.34 7.90 -21.51
C ARG A 24 -50.46 8.32 -20.34
N GLY A 25 -51.04 8.68 -19.21
CA GLY A 25 -50.26 9.09 -18.01
C GLY A 25 -49.43 7.96 -17.45
N ALA A 26 -49.93 6.72 -17.43
CA ALA A 26 -49.22 5.55 -17.02
C ALA A 26 -48.03 5.22 -17.96
N VAL A 27 -48.24 5.36 -19.28
CA VAL A 27 -47.19 5.16 -20.29
C VAL A 27 -46.09 6.22 -20.16
N ASP A 28 -46.46 7.49 -20.04
CA ASP A 28 -45.49 8.60 -19.88
C ASP A 28 -44.70 8.45 -18.59
N THR A 29 -45.34 8.01 -17.49
CA THR A 29 -44.66 7.74 -16.22
C THR A 29 -43.61 6.61 -16.37
N THR A 30 -43.99 5.49 -17.02
CA THR A 30 -43.09 4.37 -17.28
C THR A 30 -41.91 4.80 -18.15
N HIS A 31 -42.14 5.57 -19.20
CA HIS A 31 -41.09 6.09 -20.07
C HIS A 31 -40.13 7.03 -19.31
N ASN A 32 -40.63 7.87 -18.41
CA ASN A 32 -39.79 8.75 -17.60
C ASN A 32 -38.94 7.97 -16.62
N ILE A 33 -39.46 6.94 -15.95
CA ILE A 33 -38.69 6.06 -15.03
C ILE A 33 -37.59 5.36 -15.80
N LEU A 34 -37.88 4.79 -16.97
CA LEU A 34 -36.88 4.11 -17.80
C LEU A 34 -35.81 5.09 -18.30
N ARG A 35 -36.21 6.29 -18.74
CA ARG A 35 -35.24 7.32 -19.18
C ARG A 35 -34.30 7.73 -18.07
N GLN A 36 -34.78 7.96 -16.86
CA GLN A 36 -33.96 8.29 -15.71
C GLN A 36 -32.98 7.15 -15.37
N TYR A 37 -33.48 5.92 -15.41
CA TYR A 37 -32.62 4.73 -15.15
C TYR A 37 -31.48 4.61 -16.17
N PHE A 38 -31.81 4.70 -17.48
CA PHE A 38 -30.80 4.62 -18.53
C PHE A 38 -29.83 5.80 -18.50
N ASN A 39 -30.29 7.03 -18.22
CA ASN A 39 -29.40 8.17 -18.04
C ASN A 39 -28.41 7.96 -16.87
N THR A 40 -28.85 7.35 -15.77
CA THR A 40 -27.98 7.02 -14.64
C THR A 40 -26.96 5.94 -15.04
N LEU A 41 -27.40 4.89 -15.74
CA LEU A 41 -26.49 3.84 -16.25
C LEU A 41 -25.47 4.41 -17.22
N ASP A 42 -25.90 5.25 -18.18
CA ASP A 42 -25.00 5.85 -19.17
C ASP A 42 -23.96 6.75 -18.51
N ASN A 43 -24.33 7.52 -17.48
CA ASN A 43 -23.39 8.33 -16.73
C ASN A 43 -22.35 7.48 -16.01
N VAL A 44 -22.76 6.43 -15.30
CA VAL A 44 -21.86 5.51 -14.60
C VAL A 44 -20.95 4.77 -15.59
N THR A 45 -21.54 4.22 -16.65
CA THR A 45 -20.80 3.49 -17.69
C THR A 45 -19.86 4.42 -18.45
N GLY A 46 -20.29 5.65 -18.75
CA GLY A 46 -19.48 6.67 -19.41
C GLY A 46 -18.26 7.08 -18.56
N GLN A 47 -18.41 7.16 -17.24
CA GLN A 47 -17.29 7.41 -16.32
C GLN A 47 -16.29 6.23 -16.27
N LEU A 48 -16.78 4.99 -16.33
CA LEU A 48 -15.94 3.79 -16.33
C LEU A 48 -15.20 3.59 -17.68
N LEU A 49 -15.87 3.87 -18.79
CA LEU A 49 -15.36 3.60 -20.16
C LEU A 49 -14.72 4.83 -20.82
N SER A 50 -14.72 6.01 -20.19
CA SER A 50 -14.06 7.21 -20.72
C SER A 50 -12.55 7.07 -20.75
N ASN A 51 -11.84 7.98 -21.47
CA ASN A 51 -10.39 8.06 -21.50
C ASN A 51 -9.76 8.26 -20.10
N GLY A 52 -10.56 8.66 -19.10
CA GLY A 52 -10.22 8.66 -17.68
C GLY A 52 -10.67 7.39 -16.95
N GLY A 53 -11.03 6.32 -17.68
CA GLY A 53 -11.65 5.13 -17.15
C GLY A 53 -10.95 4.55 -15.94
N GLY A 54 -11.71 4.25 -14.90
CA GLY A 54 -11.18 3.84 -13.61
C GLY A 54 -10.61 4.97 -12.73
N ARG A 55 -10.36 6.17 -13.27
CA ARG A 55 -9.77 7.29 -12.49
C ARG A 55 -10.66 7.74 -11.33
N PHE A 56 -11.95 7.53 -11.41
CA PHE A 56 -12.91 7.84 -10.35
C PHE A 56 -13.19 6.65 -9.42
N LEU A 57 -12.62 5.48 -9.72
CA LEU A 57 -12.65 4.33 -8.83
C LEU A 57 -11.56 4.55 -7.78
N THR A 58 -11.96 4.71 -6.54
CA THR A 58 -11.02 4.83 -5.41
C THR A 58 -10.80 3.44 -4.84
N PHE A 59 -9.57 2.93 -4.99
CA PHE A 59 -9.18 1.64 -4.40
C PHE A 59 -8.55 1.85 -3.02
N PRO A 60 -8.80 0.97 -2.05
CA PRO A 60 -8.07 0.96 -0.79
C PRO A 60 -6.56 0.93 -1.04
N HIS A 61 -5.84 1.88 -0.45
CA HIS A 61 -4.40 1.95 -0.55
C HIS A 61 -3.80 2.72 0.63
N ILE A 62 -2.53 2.46 0.89
CA ILE A 62 -1.70 3.25 1.79
C ILE A 62 -0.30 3.37 1.21
N SER A 63 0.32 4.55 1.36
CA SER A 63 1.73 4.79 1.09
C SER A 63 2.34 5.50 2.28
N ALA A 64 3.45 4.97 2.78
CA ALA A 64 4.14 5.52 3.93
C ALA A 64 5.66 5.41 3.73
N ARG A 65 6.40 6.24 4.46
CA ARG A 65 7.86 6.25 4.49
C ARG A 65 8.39 6.51 5.89
N ASP A 66 9.69 6.30 6.06
CA ASP A 66 10.44 6.70 7.25
C ASP A 66 11.70 7.46 6.82
N GLU A 67 11.90 8.68 7.37
CA GLU A 67 13.03 9.56 7.06
C GLU A 67 14.14 9.50 8.12
N THR A 68 14.13 8.47 8.98
CA THR A 68 15.14 8.25 10.02
C THR A 68 15.93 6.97 9.78
N ASP A 69 17.16 6.90 10.30
CA ASP A 69 17.91 5.65 10.30
C ASP A 69 17.24 4.62 11.20
N GLN A 70 17.13 3.37 10.71
CA GLN A 70 16.56 2.28 11.48
C GLN A 70 17.60 1.20 11.75
N TYR A 71 17.69 0.77 12.99
CA TYR A 71 18.63 -0.24 13.45
C TYR A 71 17.89 -1.49 13.87
N ALA A 72 18.41 -2.67 13.46
CA ALA A 72 17.87 -3.92 13.98
C ALA A 72 18.11 -4.01 15.49
N THR A 73 17.13 -4.57 16.21
CA THR A 73 17.20 -4.68 17.68
C THR A 73 18.44 -5.48 18.14
N ALA A 74 18.78 -6.52 17.40
CA ALA A 74 20.01 -7.30 17.56
C ALA A 74 20.28 -8.10 16.26
N THR A 75 21.49 -8.66 16.15
CA THR A 75 21.83 -9.64 15.11
C THR A 75 20.87 -10.82 15.15
N ASP A 76 20.44 -11.30 13.98
CA ASP A 76 19.53 -12.43 13.79
C ASP A 76 18.18 -12.27 14.54
N THR A 77 17.76 -11.02 14.77
CA THR A 77 16.53 -10.73 15.50
C THR A 77 15.54 -9.99 14.59
N ALA A 78 14.32 -10.51 14.55
CA ALA A 78 13.21 -9.87 13.82
C ALA A 78 12.95 -8.45 14.37
N THR A 79 13.03 -7.47 13.51
CA THR A 79 12.79 -6.07 13.83
C THR A 79 11.73 -5.53 12.86
N LYS A 80 10.75 -4.81 13.38
CA LYS A 80 9.73 -4.20 12.53
C LYS A 80 10.32 -3.03 11.75
N VAL A 81 10.00 -2.92 10.45
CA VAL A 81 10.26 -1.70 9.67
C VAL A 81 9.33 -0.60 10.18
N LEU A 82 9.90 0.55 10.50
CA LEU A 82 9.16 1.69 11.00
C LEU A 82 8.65 2.57 9.85
N TRP A 83 7.48 3.16 10.07
CA TRP A 83 6.84 4.13 9.19
C TRP A 83 6.46 5.35 10.01
N ASP A 84 7.04 6.50 9.76
CA ASP A 84 6.78 7.75 10.51
C ASP A 84 5.85 8.70 9.77
N THR A 85 5.83 8.64 8.45
CA THR A 85 5.14 9.60 7.60
C THR A 85 4.15 8.89 6.66
N LEU A 86 2.86 9.21 6.83
CA LEU A 86 1.81 8.82 5.89
C LEU A 86 1.80 9.79 4.71
N GLU A 87 2.04 9.31 3.50
CA GLU A 87 1.97 10.12 2.27
C GLU A 87 0.57 10.15 1.67
N SER A 88 -0.06 9.01 1.59
CA SER A 88 -1.44 8.88 1.13
C SER A 88 -2.08 7.64 1.73
N GLY A 89 -3.39 7.69 1.96
CA GLY A 89 -4.13 6.54 2.46
C GLY A 89 -5.61 6.69 2.21
N LEU A 90 -6.23 5.59 1.83
CA LEU A 90 -7.66 5.46 1.65
C LEU A 90 -8.09 4.08 2.10
N ASP A 91 -9.06 4.01 3.02
CA ASP A 91 -9.53 2.76 3.62
C ASP A 91 -8.44 1.96 4.34
N PHE A 92 -7.40 2.65 4.81
CA PHE A 92 -6.33 2.14 5.65
C PHE A 92 -6.08 3.07 6.82
N THR A 93 -5.62 2.51 7.92
CA THR A 93 -5.07 3.25 9.06
C THR A 93 -3.59 2.92 9.19
N LEU A 94 -2.72 3.95 9.24
CA LEU A 94 -1.34 3.78 9.69
C LEU A 94 -1.32 3.96 11.21
N ASN A 95 -0.93 2.90 11.93
CA ASN A 95 -0.89 2.90 13.38
C ASN A 95 0.46 3.43 13.90
N PRO A 96 0.50 4.01 15.13
CA PRO A 96 1.73 4.50 15.73
C PRO A 96 2.82 3.42 15.96
N ASN A 97 2.42 2.14 15.95
CA ASN A 97 3.34 1.00 16.06
C ASN A 97 3.87 0.53 14.68
N SER A 98 3.71 1.35 13.63
CA SER A 98 4.15 1.06 12.25
C SER A 98 3.50 -0.19 11.66
N THR A 99 2.20 -0.39 11.93
CA THR A 99 1.36 -1.34 11.22
C THR A 99 0.36 -0.60 10.33
N ALA A 100 -0.04 -1.22 9.23
CA ALA A 100 -1.08 -0.73 8.33
C ALA A 100 -2.31 -1.63 8.44
N THR A 101 -3.46 -1.07 8.83
CA THR A 101 -4.71 -1.83 9.01
C THR A 101 -5.69 -1.48 7.90
N PRO A 102 -6.02 -2.40 6.97
CA PRO A 102 -7.08 -2.18 5.99
C PRO A 102 -8.46 -2.26 6.64
N ASN A 103 -9.41 -1.47 6.14
CA ASN A 103 -10.80 -1.54 6.59
C ASN A 103 -11.56 -2.73 5.98
N ASP A 104 -11.17 -3.17 4.80
CA ASP A 104 -11.88 -4.18 4.03
C ASP A 104 -11.05 -5.47 3.89
N THR A 105 -11.73 -6.63 3.93
CA THR A 105 -11.14 -7.92 3.62
C THR A 105 -10.84 -8.02 2.12
N GLY A 106 -9.64 -8.49 1.75
CA GLY A 106 -9.28 -8.60 0.35
C GLY A 106 -7.92 -9.20 0.09
N VAL A 107 -7.58 -9.25 -1.18
CA VAL A 107 -6.24 -9.53 -1.67
C VAL A 107 -5.55 -8.20 -1.91
N TYR A 108 -4.40 -8.03 -1.31
CA TYR A 108 -3.60 -6.81 -1.40
C TYR A 108 -2.21 -7.11 -1.92
N LYS A 109 -1.56 -6.09 -2.44
CA LYS A 109 -0.17 -6.13 -2.89
C LYS A 109 0.60 -5.09 -2.09
N ILE A 110 1.72 -5.50 -1.48
CA ILE A 110 2.70 -4.59 -0.92
C ILE A 110 3.89 -4.49 -1.87
N ASP A 111 4.33 -3.26 -2.12
CA ASP A 111 5.61 -2.92 -2.72
C ASP A 111 6.43 -2.18 -1.65
N TYR A 112 7.67 -2.60 -1.41
CA TYR A 112 8.56 -1.92 -0.47
C TYR A 112 9.96 -1.71 -1.03
N SER A 113 10.62 -0.66 -0.53
CA SER A 113 12.00 -0.30 -0.83
C SER A 113 12.70 0.10 0.46
N LEU A 114 13.78 -0.60 0.81
CA LEU A 114 14.58 -0.36 2.01
C LEU A 114 16.00 0.03 1.59
N GLN A 115 16.54 1.13 2.11
CA GLN A 115 17.88 1.60 1.86
C GLN A 115 18.86 0.92 2.83
N CYS A 116 19.41 -0.24 2.46
CA CYS A 116 20.31 -1.02 3.30
C CYS A 116 21.75 -0.52 3.15
N PHE A 117 22.38 -0.14 4.27
CA PHE A 117 23.78 0.24 4.36
C PHE A 117 24.55 -0.74 5.23
N ASN A 118 25.79 -1.03 4.84
CA ASN A 118 26.69 -1.95 5.53
C ASN A 118 28.03 -1.27 5.81
N THR A 119 28.34 -1.02 7.07
CA THR A 119 29.59 -0.44 7.52
C THR A 119 30.70 -1.46 7.74
N ALA A 120 30.39 -2.78 7.67
CA ALA A 120 31.34 -3.86 7.83
C ALA A 120 32.16 -4.10 6.56
N THR A 121 33.36 -4.67 6.75
CA THR A 121 34.28 -5.02 5.65
C THR A 121 33.96 -6.34 4.96
N GLN A 122 32.85 -6.98 5.32
CA GLN A 122 32.34 -8.21 4.73
C GLN A 122 30.91 -8.00 4.23
N ILE A 123 30.49 -8.86 3.30
CA ILE A 123 29.10 -8.89 2.82
C ILE A 123 28.22 -9.44 3.94
N HIS A 124 27.09 -8.78 4.16
CA HIS A 124 26.08 -9.20 5.13
C HIS A 124 24.71 -9.33 4.47
N GLU A 125 23.85 -10.13 5.08
CA GLU A 125 22.53 -10.42 4.56
C GLU A 125 21.46 -9.65 5.32
N VAL A 126 20.43 -9.20 4.56
CA VAL A 126 19.19 -8.65 5.07
C VAL A 126 18.05 -9.56 4.63
N TYR A 127 17.27 -9.99 5.59
CA TYR A 127 16.04 -10.78 5.39
C TYR A 127 14.86 -9.85 5.58
N VAL A 128 13.89 -9.91 4.70
CA VAL A 128 12.67 -9.08 4.77
C VAL A 128 11.45 -9.97 4.54
N TRP A 129 10.42 -9.82 5.35
CA TRP A 129 9.17 -10.58 5.21
C TRP A 129 7.97 -9.80 5.73
N LEU A 130 6.78 -10.28 5.38
CA LEU A 130 5.51 -9.71 5.79
C LEU A 130 4.90 -10.52 6.92
N GLU A 131 4.25 -9.83 7.85
CA GLU A 131 3.46 -10.40 8.94
C GLU A 131 2.05 -9.79 8.90
N VAL A 132 1.05 -10.61 9.11
CA VAL A 132 -0.35 -10.19 9.25
C VAL A 132 -0.85 -10.71 10.58
N ASP A 133 -1.29 -9.80 11.44
CA ASP A 133 -1.83 -10.08 12.78
C ASP A 133 -0.94 -11.01 13.64
N GLY A 134 0.39 -10.76 13.61
CA GLY A 134 1.39 -11.54 14.35
C GLY A 134 1.78 -12.87 13.70
N VAL A 135 1.32 -13.15 12.48
CA VAL A 135 1.63 -14.39 11.76
C VAL A 135 2.40 -14.10 10.48
N ASN A 136 3.55 -14.76 10.31
CA ASN A 136 4.34 -14.62 9.09
C ASN A 136 3.57 -15.09 7.85
N VAL A 137 3.54 -14.27 6.81
CA VAL A 137 2.90 -14.62 5.54
C VAL A 137 3.80 -15.59 4.76
N PRO A 138 3.36 -16.82 4.48
CA PRO A 138 4.16 -17.79 3.73
C PRO A 138 4.51 -17.27 2.33
N GLY A 139 5.79 -17.43 1.94
CA GLY A 139 6.28 -16.99 0.62
C GLY A 139 6.57 -15.49 0.49
N SER A 140 6.43 -14.71 1.56
CA SER A 140 6.74 -13.27 1.55
C SER A 140 8.22 -12.96 1.82
N GLY A 141 8.99 -13.96 2.28
CA GLY A 141 10.39 -13.78 2.64
C GLY A 141 11.30 -13.54 1.43
N SER A 142 12.19 -12.57 1.57
CA SER A 142 13.24 -12.24 0.60
C SER A 142 14.57 -12.08 1.33
N VAL A 143 15.68 -12.44 0.69
CA VAL A 143 17.03 -12.24 1.19
C VAL A 143 17.82 -11.36 0.21
N PHE A 144 18.58 -10.43 0.76
CA PHE A 144 19.40 -9.48 0.02
C PHE A 144 20.82 -9.46 0.58
N SER A 145 21.83 -9.59 -0.28
CA SER A 145 23.24 -9.50 0.13
C SER A 145 23.72 -8.05 -0.03
N VAL A 146 23.95 -7.39 1.10
CA VAL A 146 24.45 -6.00 1.15
C VAL A 146 25.97 -6.01 1.00
N PRO A 147 26.55 -5.31 0.00
CA PRO A 147 27.98 -5.27 -0.23
C PRO A 147 28.76 -4.80 1.01
N SER A 148 30.03 -5.19 1.12
CA SER A 148 30.92 -4.70 2.15
C SER A 148 31.28 -3.23 1.98
N SER A 149 31.61 -2.54 3.06
CA SER A 149 32.26 -1.22 2.99
C SER A 149 33.66 -1.34 2.36
N HIS A 150 34.05 -0.35 1.56
CA HIS A 150 35.36 -0.30 0.93
C HIS A 150 35.88 1.14 0.83
N GLY A 151 37.15 1.35 1.20
CA GLY A 151 37.79 2.67 1.06
C GLY A 151 37.14 3.79 1.86
N GLY A 152 36.47 3.47 2.99
CA GLY A 152 35.75 4.42 3.83
C GLY A 152 34.35 4.79 3.30
N ILE A 153 33.85 4.05 2.30
CA ILE A 153 32.50 4.18 1.77
C ILE A 153 31.72 2.92 2.20
N ASP A 154 30.56 3.13 2.79
CA ASP A 154 29.67 2.05 3.20
C ASP A 154 29.14 1.29 1.98
N GLY A 155 28.99 -0.02 2.12
CA GLY A 155 28.27 -0.80 1.14
C GLY A 155 26.81 -0.42 1.14
N ALA A 156 26.19 -0.25 -0.03
CA ALA A 156 24.80 0.17 -0.17
C ALA A 156 24.02 -0.74 -1.12
N LEU A 157 22.77 -1.01 -0.75
CA LEU A 157 21.82 -1.78 -1.55
C LEU A 157 20.41 -1.26 -1.31
N VAL A 158 19.62 -1.16 -2.36
CA VAL A 158 18.18 -0.97 -2.24
C VAL A 158 17.51 -2.34 -2.27
N ALA A 159 17.01 -2.79 -1.14
CA ALA A 159 16.21 -4.01 -1.04
C ALA A 159 14.77 -3.70 -1.46
N TYR A 160 14.37 -4.21 -2.61
CA TYR A 160 13.03 -4.02 -3.17
C TYR A 160 12.36 -5.36 -3.43
N SER A 161 11.11 -5.49 -3.06
CA SER A 161 10.28 -6.63 -3.44
C SER A 161 8.80 -6.25 -3.48
N SER A 162 8.02 -7.16 -4.04
CA SER A 162 6.58 -7.05 -4.22
C SER A 162 5.93 -8.36 -3.84
N VAL A 163 4.96 -8.31 -2.92
CA VAL A 163 4.28 -9.50 -2.40
C VAL A 163 2.77 -9.28 -2.48
N THR A 164 2.06 -10.31 -2.95
CA THR A 164 0.59 -10.36 -2.89
C THR A 164 0.15 -11.26 -1.75
N PHE A 165 -0.79 -10.81 -0.95
CA PHE A 165 -1.25 -11.51 0.24
C PHE A 165 -2.75 -11.26 0.48
N THR A 166 -3.37 -12.12 1.29
CA THR A 166 -4.76 -11.94 1.73
C THR A 166 -4.76 -11.40 3.16
N VAL A 167 -5.66 -10.47 3.45
CA VAL A 167 -5.85 -9.91 4.79
C VAL A 167 -7.34 -9.75 5.07
N THR A 168 -7.75 -9.96 6.32
CA THR A 168 -9.10 -9.65 6.81
C THR A 168 -9.16 -8.18 7.22
N GLY A 169 -10.27 -7.51 6.94
CA GLY A 169 -10.43 -6.12 7.38
C GLY A 169 -10.30 -6.01 8.90
N GLY A 170 -9.43 -5.12 9.36
CA GLY A 170 -9.10 -4.94 10.76
C GLY A 170 -7.81 -5.63 11.23
N ASP A 171 -7.25 -6.56 10.45
CA ASP A 171 -5.96 -7.19 10.79
C ASP A 171 -4.79 -6.21 10.55
N ASP A 172 -3.77 -6.30 11.38
CA ASP A 172 -2.57 -5.47 11.30
C ASP A 172 -1.53 -6.07 10.34
N VAL A 173 -1.12 -5.30 9.34
CA VAL A 173 -0.07 -5.67 8.39
C VAL A 173 1.22 -4.97 8.78
N ALA A 174 2.32 -5.73 8.94
CA ALA A 174 3.64 -5.23 9.29
C ALA A 174 4.72 -5.81 8.37
N LEU A 175 5.72 -4.99 8.04
CA LEU A 175 6.94 -5.45 7.37
C LEU A 175 8.02 -5.66 8.44
N TYR A 176 8.69 -6.79 8.40
CA TYR A 176 9.80 -7.13 9.29
C TYR A 176 11.10 -7.29 8.51
N TRP A 177 12.17 -7.02 9.16
CA TRP A 177 13.51 -7.29 8.65
C TRP A 177 14.44 -7.84 9.74
N ALA A 178 15.49 -8.52 9.34
CA ALA A 178 16.57 -8.99 10.18
C ALA A 178 17.88 -8.94 9.40
N THR A 179 19.00 -8.95 10.09
CA THR A 179 20.34 -9.05 9.48
C THR A 179 21.24 -9.94 10.31
N ASN A 180 22.17 -10.62 9.64
CA ASN A 180 23.19 -11.46 10.30
C ASN A 180 24.33 -10.66 10.94
N LEU A 181 24.32 -9.31 10.84
CA LEU A 181 25.16 -8.40 11.62
C LEU A 181 24.48 -7.05 11.76
N ALA A 182 23.87 -6.78 12.92
CA ALA A 182 23.20 -5.54 13.21
C ALA A 182 24.17 -4.42 13.59
N ALA A 183 24.10 -3.27 12.93
CA ALA A 183 24.75 -2.05 13.38
C ALA A 183 24.04 -1.52 14.64
N THR A 184 24.76 -0.80 15.47
CA THR A 184 24.19 -0.08 16.61
C THR A 184 24.06 1.41 16.31
N SER A 185 23.03 2.05 16.84
CA SER A 185 22.84 3.49 16.73
C SER A 185 24.11 4.22 17.26
N GLY A 186 24.59 5.20 16.47
CA GLY A 186 25.77 5.98 16.83
C GLY A 186 27.11 5.46 16.29
N GLY A 187 27.13 4.51 15.34
CA GLY A 187 28.33 4.15 14.57
C GLY A 187 28.87 2.74 14.80
N GLY A 188 28.06 1.80 15.23
CA GLY A 188 28.43 0.38 15.29
C GLY A 188 28.64 -0.24 13.92
N THR A 189 29.54 -1.22 13.82
CA THR A 189 29.78 -1.99 12.60
C THR A 189 28.63 -2.94 12.32
N GLY A 190 28.07 -2.93 11.10
CA GLY A 190 27.01 -3.84 10.68
C GLY A 190 26.06 -3.19 9.67
N VAL A 191 24.89 -3.79 9.53
CA VAL A 191 23.84 -3.35 8.60
C VAL A 191 22.76 -2.57 9.33
N TYR A 192 22.28 -1.51 8.69
CA TYR A 192 21.16 -0.67 9.12
C TYR A 192 20.38 -0.15 7.90
N LEU A 193 19.18 0.34 8.13
CA LEU A 193 18.43 1.06 7.09
C LEU A 193 18.76 2.54 7.20
N HIS A 194 19.25 3.14 6.12
CA HIS A 194 19.80 4.49 6.10
C HIS A 194 18.85 5.51 5.48
N ALA A 195 18.66 6.63 6.14
CA ALA A 195 18.00 7.81 5.62
C ALA A 195 19.03 8.92 5.36
N SER A 196 18.91 9.61 4.23
CA SER A 196 19.76 10.76 3.94
C SER A 196 18.93 12.05 3.92
N PRO A 197 19.38 13.13 4.57
CA PRO A 197 18.69 14.42 4.50
C PRO A 197 18.74 15.01 3.09
N ALA A 198 17.81 15.91 2.80
CA ALA A 198 17.86 16.69 1.56
C ALA A 198 19.18 17.48 1.47
N GLN A 199 19.76 17.55 0.29
CA GLN A 199 20.98 18.32 0.02
C GLN A 199 20.76 19.37 -1.05
N VAL A 200 21.59 20.40 -1.02
CA VAL A 200 21.56 21.50 -2.01
C VAL A 200 22.84 21.60 -2.83
N SER A 201 23.93 20.97 -2.39
CA SER A 201 25.24 20.96 -3.05
C SER A 201 25.85 19.55 -2.97
N PRO A 202 26.53 19.06 -4.02
CA PRO A 202 26.85 19.70 -5.29
C PRO A 202 25.67 19.85 -6.26
N PHE A 203 24.55 19.24 -5.98
CA PHE A 203 23.29 19.36 -6.70
C PHE A 203 22.12 19.27 -5.70
N ALA A 204 20.98 19.87 -6.03
CA ALA A 204 19.79 19.78 -5.20
C ALA A 204 19.15 18.38 -5.33
N MET A 205 18.92 17.74 -4.19
CA MET A 205 18.28 16.42 -4.08
C MET A 205 17.35 16.41 -2.87
N PRO A 206 16.15 15.84 -2.97
CA PRO A 206 15.28 15.63 -1.81
C PRO A 206 15.90 14.63 -0.81
N SER A 207 15.32 14.54 0.38
CA SER A 207 15.66 13.49 1.37
C SER A 207 15.45 12.09 0.75
N ILE A 208 16.27 11.15 1.17
CA ILE A 208 16.13 9.72 0.83
C ILE A 208 15.64 9.02 2.09
N PRO A 209 14.42 8.49 2.09
CA PRO A 209 13.89 7.71 3.20
C PRO A 209 14.66 6.39 3.40
N SER A 210 14.78 5.93 4.64
CA SER A 210 15.33 4.60 4.95
C SER A 210 14.40 3.48 4.45
N ALA A 211 13.10 3.75 4.48
CA ALA A 211 12.07 2.82 4.07
C ALA A 211 10.92 3.54 3.35
N ILE A 212 10.44 2.95 2.28
CA ILE A 212 9.21 3.35 1.57
C ILE A 212 8.37 2.08 1.40
N GLY A 213 7.07 2.19 1.67
CA GLY A 213 6.13 1.10 1.45
C GLY A 213 4.81 1.60 0.90
N SER A 214 4.20 0.80 0.03
CA SER A 214 2.83 1.03 -0.40
C SER A 214 2.06 -0.28 -0.44
N ILE A 215 0.82 -0.25 0.05
CA ILE A 215 -0.10 -1.38 -0.01
C ILE A 215 -1.30 -0.94 -0.85
N VAL A 216 -1.67 -1.75 -1.83
CA VAL A 216 -2.80 -1.46 -2.72
C VAL A 216 -3.74 -2.66 -2.79
N PHE A 217 -5.03 -2.40 -2.86
CA PHE A 217 -6.04 -3.43 -3.08
C PHE A 217 -5.93 -4.00 -4.49
N VAL A 218 -5.99 -5.32 -4.61
CA VAL A 218 -5.95 -6.04 -5.90
C VAL A 218 -7.33 -6.58 -6.25
N SER A 219 -7.96 -7.30 -5.32
CA SER A 219 -9.29 -7.89 -5.53
C SER A 219 -9.96 -8.25 -4.21
N GLY A 220 -11.28 -8.43 -4.25
CA GLY A 220 -11.98 -9.14 -3.17
C GLY A 220 -11.53 -10.60 -3.08
N VAL A 221 -11.72 -11.20 -1.90
CA VAL A 221 -11.56 -12.65 -1.74
C VAL A 221 -12.72 -13.35 -2.45
N VAL A 222 -12.42 -14.19 -3.42
CA VAL A 222 -13.44 -15.03 -4.06
C VAL A 222 -13.71 -16.20 -3.12
N ALA A 223 -14.95 -16.30 -2.63
CA ALA A 223 -15.43 -17.41 -1.79
C ALA A 223 -15.58 -18.70 -2.60
#